data_8e86e503c2af9cec82fb638a122c5100
#
_entry.id   8e86e503c2af9cec82fb638a122c5100
#
_cell.length_a   1.000
_cell.length_b   1.000
_cell.length_c   1.000
_cell.angle_alpha   90.00
_cell.angle_beta   90.00
_cell.angle_gamma   90.00
#
_symmetry.space_group_name_H-M   'P 1'
#
loop_
_entity.id
_entity.type
_entity.pdbx_description
1 polymer ?
#
loop_
_entity_poly.entity_id
_entity_poly.type
_entity_poly.pdbx_seq_one_letter_code
_entity_poly.pdbx_strand_id
1 'polypeptide(L)'
;IKERSFLKDEKIKCIVKRSNEITSKDIELFYKCYSNTIKKKWSIHYLNQLFFEKLVESNLKDQMVIIQAFKEDIFLGCSLHFIGDNTLYGRYWGALQEVPFLHFELCYYQAIEFAIQNKLSKVEAGAQGEHKISRGYIPELTYSNHWFESQELKESINIFFYEEGKKVKDTIEYLKKLSPFKS
;
A
#
# COMPACT_ATOMS: atom_id res chain seq x y z
N ILE A 1 -6.96 -10.19 -14.91
CA ILE A 1 -6.32 -10.72 -16.12
C ILE A 1 -6.04 -9.59 -17.11
N LYS A 2 -7.03 -8.78 -17.52
CA LYS A 2 -6.82 -7.68 -18.48
C LYS A 2 -5.74 -6.67 -18.05
N GLU A 3 -5.68 -6.31 -16.78
CA GLU A 3 -4.73 -5.35 -16.23
C GLU A 3 -3.27 -5.81 -16.41
N ARG A 4 -2.99 -7.06 -16.06
CA ARG A 4 -1.64 -7.64 -16.20
C ARG A 4 -1.26 -7.95 -17.63
N SER A 5 -2.23 -8.32 -18.49
CA SER A 5 -2.00 -8.48 -19.93
C SER A 5 -1.55 -7.17 -20.55
N PHE A 6 -2.23 -6.07 -20.26
CA PHE A 6 -1.86 -4.75 -20.74
C PHE A 6 -0.39 -4.40 -20.40
N LEU A 7 0.01 -4.56 -19.13
CA LEU A 7 1.37 -4.24 -18.71
C LEU A 7 2.42 -5.14 -19.37
N LYS A 8 2.08 -6.41 -19.62
CA LYS A 8 2.94 -7.35 -20.35
C LYS A 8 3.08 -6.96 -21.81
N ASP A 9 1.99 -6.58 -22.47
CA ASP A 9 2.00 -6.13 -23.86
C ASP A 9 2.81 -4.83 -24.02
N GLU A 10 2.75 -3.94 -23.04
CA GLU A 10 3.56 -2.73 -22.93
C GLU A 10 5.04 -2.99 -22.52
N LYS A 11 5.43 -4.28 -22.33
CA LYS A 11 6.77 -4.71 -21.92
C LYS A 11 7.24 -4.08 -20.62
N ILE A 12 6.32 -3.82 -19.68
CA ILE A 12 6.66 -3.30 -18.36
C ILE A 12 7.18 -4.44 -17.49
N LYS A 13 8.36 -4.24 -16.92
CA LYS A 13 9.02 -5.18 -16.01
C LYS A 13 8.96 -4.64 -14.59
N CYS A 14 8.71 -5.53 -13.63
CA CYS A 14 8.77 -5.22 -12.21
C CYS A 14 10.02 -5.86 -11.61
N ILE A 15 10.72 -5.11 -10.76
CA ILE A 15 11.90 -5.54 -10.00
C ILE A 15 11.57 -5.37 -8.53
N VAL A 16 11.71 -6.45 -7.76
CA VAL A 16 11.55 -6.44 -6.31
C VAL A 16 12.95 -6.34 -5.69
N LYS A 17 13.12 -5.40 -4.78
CA LYS A 17 14.34 -5.20 -4.00
C LYS A 17 14.05 -5.25 -2.52
N ARG A 18 14.91 -5.84 -1.74
CA ARG A 18 14.81 -5.93 -0.29
C ARG A 18 16.17 -5.83 0.39
N SER A 19 16.16 -5.40 1.64
CA SER A 19 17.36 -5.39 2.48
C SER A 19 18.58 -4.76 1.78
N ASN A 20 19.65 -5.47 1.59
CA ASN A 20 20.91 -4.98 1.02
C ASN A 20 20.84 -4.66 -0.49
N GLU A 21 19.78 -5.08 -1.18
CA GLU A 21 19.56 -4.72 -2.58
C GLU A 21 19.04 -3.29 -2.75
N ILE A 22 18.50 -2.69 -1.65
CA ILE A 22 18.00 -1.33 -1.65
C ILE A 22 19.17 -0.35 -1.51
N THR A 23 19.37 0.45 -2.55
CA THR A 23 20.43 1.46 -2.63
C THR A 23 19.90 2.86 -2.34
N SER A 24 20.80 3.82 -2.10
CA SER A 24 20.44 5.24 -1.96
C SER A 24 19.71 5.79 -3.20
N LYS A 25 20.06 5.30 -4.39
CA LYS A 25 19.37 5.65 -5.65
C LYS A 25 17.91 5.16 -5.65
N ASP A 26 17.64 3.99 -5.11
CA ASP A 26 16.27 3.47 -5.01
C ASP A 26 15.42 4.34 -4.09
N ILE A 27 15.99 4.82 -3.00
CA ILE A 27 15.33 5.75 -2.06
C ILE A 27 15.08 7.10 -2.71
N GLU A 28 16.03 7.64 -3.47
CA GLU A 28 15.84 8.88 -4.22
C GLU A 28 14.68 8.76 -5.23
N LEU A 29 14.66 7.68 -6.01
CA LEU A 29 13.58 7.41 -6.97
C LEU A 29 12.23 7.23 -6.26
N PHE A 30 12.22 6.50 -5.14
CA PHE A 30 11.01 6.34 -4.33
C PHE A 30 10.52 7.69 -3.80
N TYR A 31 11.41 8.53 -3.26
CA TYR A 31 11.01 9.84 -2.72
C TYR A 31 10.45 10.76 -3.82
N LYS A 32 10.99 10.72 -5.04
CA LYS A 32 10.41 11.43 -6.19
C LYS A 32 8.99 10.98 -6.48
N CYS A 33 8.74 9.67 -6.46
CA CYS A 33 7.40 9.10 -6.63
C CYS A 33 6.44 9.50 -5.51
N TYR A 34 6.88 9.40 -4.26
CA TYR A 34 6.13 9.82 -3.08
C TYR A 34 5.73 11.29 -3.17
N SER A 35 6.71 12.17 -3.47
CA SER A 35 6.49 13.60 -3.64
C SER A 35 5.52 13.92 -4.76
N ASN A 36 5.62 13.22 -5.90
CA ASN A 36 4.70 13.41 -7.03
C ASN A 36 3.26 13.04 -6.64
N THR A 37 3.07 11.95 -5.90
CA THR A 37 1.75 11.53 -5.42
C THR A 37 1.14 12.55 -4.46
N ILE A 38 1.93 13.11 -3.54
CA ILE A 38 1.47 14.14 -2.59
C ILE A 38 1.08 15.43 -3.33
N LYS A 39 1.91 15.89 -4.28
CA LYS A 39 1.60 17.07 -5.10
C LYS A 39 0.28 16.91 -5.86
N LYS A 40 0.05 15.73 -6.48
CA LYS A 40 -1.21 15.44 -7.19
C LYS A 40 -2.43 15.46 -6.28
N LYS A 41 -2.27 15.13 -5.00
CA LYS A 41 -3.35 15.14 -4.00
C LYS A 41 -3.52 16.48 -3.27
N TRP A 42 -2.78 17.52 -3.66
CA TRP A 42 -2.79 18.84 -2.99
C TRP A 42 -2.54 18.73 -1.47
N SER A 43 -1.72 17.76 -1.05
CA SER A 43 -1.41 17.46 0.34
C SER A 43 -0.03 17.98 0.73
N ILE A 44 0.26 17.99 2.03
CA ILE A 44 1.55 18.44 2.58
C ILE A 44 2.44 17.22 2.84
N HIS A 45 3.73 17.35 2.52
CA HIS A 45 4.73 16.34 2.87
C HIS A 45 4.92 16.30 4.38
N TYR A 46 4.54 15.20 5.03
CA TYR A 46 4.80 14.99 6.46
C TYR A 46 6.07 14.15 6.69
N LEU A 47 6.61 13.51 5.65
CA LEU A 47 7.91 12.83 5.66
C LEU A 47 8.82 13.47 4.61
N ASN A 48 10.06 13.71 4.98
CA ASN A 48 11.08 14.24 4.08
C ASN A 48 11.99 13.12 3.55
N GLN A 49 12.89 13.45 2.63
CA GLN A 49 13.81 12.48 2.05
C GLN A 49 14.74 11.86 3.09
N LEU A 50 15.22 12.67 4.02
CA LEU A 50 16.11 12.22 5.11
C LEU A 50 15.47 11.11 5.96
N PHE A 51 14.14 11.15 6.17
CA PHE A 51 13.45 10.07 6.88
C PHE A 51 13.65 8.73 6.17
N PHE A 52 13.46 8.68 4.84
CA PHE A 52 13.61 7.44 4.06
C PHE A 52 15.07 6.99 3.96
N GLU A 53 16.03 7.92 3.90
CA GLU A 53 17.46 7.61 3.98
C GLU A 53 17.81 6.97 5.32
N LYS A 54 17.32 7.51 6.42
CA LYS A 54 17.48 6.96 7.77
C LYS A 54 16.85 5.59 7.95
N LEU A 55 15.76 5.26 7.26
CA LEU A 55 15.18 3.92 7.29
C LEU A 55 16.17 2.87 6.76
N VAL A 56 16.88 3.19 5.67
CA VAL A 56 17.88 2.26 5.07
C VAL A 56 19.13 2.11 5.92
N GLU A 57 19.43 3.10 6.77
CA GLU A 57 20.53 3.04 7.75
C GLU A 57 20.14 2.31 9.04
N SER A 58 18.86 2.09 9.27
CA SER A 58 18.32 1.47 10.48
C SER A 58 18.11 -0.03 10.34
N ASN A 59 17.82 -0.70 11.46
CA ASN A 59 17.43 -2.13 11.48
C ASN A 59 16.13 -2.42 10.71
N LEU A 60 15.33 -1.41 10.39
CA LEU A 60 14.12 -1.56 9.57
C LEU A 60 14.44 -1.85 8.11
N LYS A 61 15.66 -1.64 7.65
CA LYS A 61 16.11 -1.97 6.30
C LYS A 61 15.78 -3.41 5.91
N ASP A 62 15.98 -4.35 6.82
CA ASP A 62 15.75 -5.78 6.56
C ASP A 62 14.28 -6.13 6.38
N GLN A 63 13.40 -5.26 6.84
CA GLN A 63 11.95 -5.39 6.69
C GLN A 63 11.43 -4.65 5.44
N MET A 64 12.24 -3.80 4.82
CA MET A 64 11.83 -3.02 3.64
C MET A 64 11.76 -3.87 2.39
N VAL A 65 10.72 -3.64 1.59
CA VAL A 65 10.56 -4.18 0.23
C VAL A 65 10.14 -3.04 -0.70
N ILE A 66 10.91 -2.80 -1.74
CA ILE A 66 10.59 -1.84 -2.80
C ILE A 66 10.30 -2.62 -4.08
N ILE A 67 9.16 -2.33 -4.70
CA ILE A 67 8.78 -2.90 -5.99
C ILE A 67 8.82 -1.77 -7.01
N GLN A 68 9.67 -1.89 -8.01
CA GLN A 68 9.92 -0.87 -9.03
C GLN A 68 9.42 -1.36 -10.39
N ALA A 69 8.89 -0.46 -11.20
CA ALA A 69 8.46 -0.74 -12.57
C ALA A 69 9.30 0.03 -13.58
N PHE A 70 9.66 -0.66 -14.65
CA PHE A 70 10.44 -0.12 -15.76
C PHE A 70 9.80 -0.51 -17.10
N LYS A 71 9.90 0.38 -18.08
CA LYS A 71 9.70 0.08 -19.50
C LYS A 71 11.05 0.28 -20.18
N GLU A 72 11.65 -0.81 -20.66
CA GLU A 72 13.06 -0.81 -21.04
C GLU A 72 13.91 -0.33 -19.85
N ASP A 73 14.71 0.73 -20.01
CA ASP A 73 15.52 1.33 -18.94
C ASP A 73 14.86 2.54 -18.27
N ILE A 74 13.62 2.86 -18.66
CA ILE A 74 12.89 4.03 -18.12
C ILE A 74 12.14 3.62 -16.86
N PHE A 75 12.50 4.24 -15.74
CA PHE A 75 11.79 4.07 -14.47
C PHE A 75 10.41 4.75 -14.52
N LEU A 76 9.36 4.01 -14.19
CA LEU A 76 7.97 4.46 -14.24
C LEU A 76 7.41 4.83 -12.87
N GLY A 77 7.68 4.01 -11.87
CA GLY A 77 7.14 4.19 -10.53
C GLY A 77 7.53 3.05 -9.60
N CYS A 78 7.14 3.16 -8.33
CA CYS A 78 7.41 2.14 -7.33
C CYS A 78 6.40 2.15 -6.19
N SER A 79 6.43 1.06 -5.42
CA SER A 79 5.74 0.92 -4.14
C SER A 79 6.71 0.52 -3.05
N LEU A 80 6.43 0.98 -1.81
CA LEU A 80 7.17 0.64 -0.60
C LEU A 80 6.28 -0.19 0.31
N HIS A 81 6.82 -1.30 0.78
CA HIS A 81 6.19 -2.23 1.70
C HIS A 81 7.14 -2.54 2.85
N PHE A 82 6.60 -3.09 3.93
CA PHE A 82 7.37 -3.60 5.06
C PHE A 82 6.91 -5.01 5.41
N ILE A 83 7.86 -5.84 5.84
CA ILE A 83 7.58 -7.18 6.38
C ILE A 83 7.56 -7.10 7.89
N GLY A 84 6.52 -7.61 8.52
CA GLY A 84 6.42 -7.77 9.98
C GLY A 84 5.40 -8.84 10.32
N ASP A 85 5.65 -9.62 11.37
CA ASP A 85 4.74 -10.66 11.87
C ASP A 85 4.18 -11.57 10.76
N ASN A 86 5.06 -12.04 9.87
CA ASN A 86 4.69 -12.89 8.73
C ASN A 86 3.67 -12.24 7.76
N THR A 87 3.61 -10.91 7.73
CA THR A 87 2.70 -10.09 6.90
C THR A 87 3.48 -9.10 6.07
N LEU A 88 3.06 -8.87 4.82
CA LEU A 88 3.54 -7.78 3.98
C LEU A 88 2.59 -6.59 4.08
N TYR A 89 3.08 -5.47 4.59
CA TYR A 89 2.33 -4.23 4.76
C TYR A 89 2.62 -3.26 3.61
N GLY A 90 1.63 -2.99 2.77
CA GLY A 90 1.71 -1.93 1.76
C GLY A 90 1.63 -0.55 2.42
N ARG A 91 2.61 0.32 2.13
CA ARG A 91 2.68 1.62 2.82
C ARG A 91 2.53 2.81 1.90
N TYR A 92 3.38 2.93 0.89
CA TYR A 92 3.37 4.05 -0.04
C TYR A 92 3.56 3.57 -1.48
N TRP A 93 3.05 4.35 -2.42
CA TRP A 93 3.33 4.17 -3.82
C TRP A 93 3.36 5.51 -4.54
N GLY A 94 3.96 5.53 -5.71
CA GLY A 94 3.89 6.65 -6.61
C GLY A 94 4.48 6.30 -7.97
N ALA A 95 4.17 7.15 -8.94
CA ALA A 95 4.67 7.03 -10.30
C ALA A 95 5.13 8.38 -10.82
N LEU A 96 6.16 8.37 -11.66
CA LEU A 96 6.65 9.54 -12.38
C LEU A 96 5.91 9.70 -13.71
N GLN A 97 5.40 8.59 -14.26
CA GLN A 97 4.61 8.57 -15.48
C GLN A 97 3.25 7.92 -15.22
N GLU A 98 2.22 8.38 -15.91
CA GLU A 98 0.89 7.79 -15.83
C GLU A 98 0.83 6.57 -16.77
N VAL A 99 0.74 5.41 -16.16
CA VAL A 99 0.59 4.13 -16.87
C VAL A 99 -0.67 3.45 -16.34
N PRO A 100 -1.62 3.09 -17.21
CA PRO A 100 -2.82 2.37 -16.81
C PRO A 100 -2.46 1.11 -16.01
N PHE A 101 -3.19 0.85 -14.92
CA PHE A 101 -3.06 -0.33 -14.06
C PHE A 101 -1.74 -0.49 -13.29
N LEU A 102 -0.76 0.40 -13.46
CA LEU A 102 0.54 0.31 -12.77
C LEU A 102 0.39 0.26 -11.25
N HIS A 103 -0.52 1.07 -10.69
CA HIS A 103 -0.84 1.03 -9.26
C HIS A 103 -1.26 -0.37 -8.79
N PHE A 104 -2.13 -1.03 -9.55
CA PHE A 104 -2.62 -2.35 -9.19
C PHE A 104 -1.53 -3.43 -9.29
N GLU A 105 -0.67 -3.32 -10.28
CA GLU A 105 0.48 -4.22 -10.41
C GLU A 105 1.42 -4.08 -9.22
N LEU A 106 1.89 -2.87 -8.93
CA LEU A 106 2.90 -2.64 -7.90
C LEU A 106 2.38 -2.84 -6.47
N CYS A 107 1.15 -2.41 -6.20
CA CYS A 107 0.61 -2.41 -4.84
C CYS A 107 -0.15 -3.70 -4.48
N TYR A 108 -0.61 -4.47 -5.47
CA TYR A 108 -1.43 -5.66 -5.21
C TYR A 108 -0.85 -6.92 -5.83
N TYR A 109 -0.72 -7.00 -7.16
CA TYR A 109 -0.33 -8.25 -7.79
C TYR A 109 1.10 -8.66 -7.44
N GLN A 110 2.06 -7.76 -7.54
CA GLN A 110 3.44 -8.02 -7.16
C GLN A 110 3.60 -8.26 -5.65
N ALA A 111 2.83 -7.55 -4.82
CA ALA A 111 2.81 -7.75 -3.38
C ALA A 111 2.30 -9.15 -3.00
N ILE A 112 1.24 -9.64 -3.66
CA ILE A 112 0.71 -10.99 -3.48
C ILE A 112 1.74 -12.04 -3.94
N GLU A 113 2.34 -11.87 -5.12
CA GLU A 113 3.37 -12.78 -5.64
C GLU A 113 4.57 -12.84 -4.71
N PHE A 114 5.05 -11.68 -4.24
CA PHE A 114 6.13 -11.61 -3.27
C PHE A 114 5.80 -12.36 -1.98
N ALA A 115 4.61 -12.16 -1.44
CA ALA A 115 4.18 -12.83 -0.22
C ALA A 115 4.13 -14.36 -0.38
N ILE A 116 3.59 -14.86 -1.51
CA ILE A 116 3.55 -16.29 -1.82
C ILE A 116 4.97 -16.87 -1.91
N GLN A 117 5.86 -16.21 -2.66
CA GLN A 117 7.25 -16.66 -2.85
C GLN A 117 8.04 -16.70 -1.54
N ASN A 118 7.76 -15.76 -0.63
CA ASN A 118 8.42 -15.67 0.68
C ASN A 118 7.65 -16.38 1.81
N LYS A 119 6.57 -17.12 1.48
CA LYS A 119 5.73 -17.87 2.44
C LYS A 119 5.15 -16.97 3.54
N LEU A 120 4.86 -15.72 3.24
CA LEU A 120 4.14 -14.85 4.15
C LEU A 120 2.66 -15.25 4.19
N SER A 121 2.05 -15.15 5.36
CA SER A 121 0.66 -15.58 5.55
C SER A 121 -0.36 -14.52 5.11
N LYS A 122 0.04 -13.24 5.03
CA LYS A 122 -0.88 -12.13 4.82
C LYS A 122 -0.25 -11.00 4.01
N VAL A 123 -1.09 -10.30 3.24
CA VAL A 123 -0.77 -9.02 2.60
C VAL A 123 -1.79 -7.99 3.04
N GLU A 124 -1.34 -6.90 3.64
CA GLU A 124 -2.18 -5.76 4.01
C GLU A 124 -1.96 -4.59 3.04
N ALA A 125 -3.02 -4.19 2.36
CA ALA A 125 -2.99 -3.10 1.38
C ALA A 125 -3.50 -1.76 1.94
N GLY A 126 -3.57 -1.62 3.26
CA GLY A 126 -4.08 -0.44 3.97
C GLY A 126 -5.60 -0.32 3.97
N ALA A 127 -6.11 0.69 4.67
CA ALA A 127 -7.53 0.99 4.75
C ALA A 127 -8.08 1.54 3.42
N GLN A 128 -9.39 1.45 3.23
CA GLN A 128 -10.19 1.96 2.11
C GLN A 128 -9.89 1.31 0.73
N GLY A 129 -10.83 1.46 -0.19
CA GLY A 129 -10.71 1.04 -1.58
C GLY A 129 -11.39 -0.30 -1.90
N GLU A 130 -12.70 -0.25 -2.21
CA GLU A 130 -13.50 -1.41 -2.59
C GLU A 130 -12.93 -2.17 -3.79
N HIS A 131 -12.18 -1.48 -4.68
CA HIS A 131 -11.48 -2.09 -5.80
C HIS A 131 -10.48 -3.19 -5.40
N LYS A 132 -10.08 -3.28 -4.13
CA LYS A 132 -9.22 -4.34 -3.60
C LYS A 132 -9.95 -5.68 -3.51
N ILE A 133 -11.26 -5.65 -3.26
CA ILE A 133 -12.08 -6.86 -3.14
C ILE A 133 -12.04 -7.66 -4.44
N SER A 134 -12.17 -7.00 -5.59
CA SER A 134 -12.08 -7.66 -6.89
C SER A 134 -10.71 -8.31 -7.20
N ARG A 135 -9.68 -7.99 -6.41
CA ARG A 135 -8.32 -8.54 -6.49
C ARG A 135 -8.02 -9.55 -5.37
N GLY A 136 -9.05 -9.95 -4.61
CA GLY A 136 -8.95 -11.01 -3.60
C GLY A 136 -8.63 -10.55 -2.19
N TYR A 137 -8.56 -9.24 -1.94
CA TYR A 137 -8.43 -8.75 -0.58
C TYR A 137 -9.76 -8.88 0.17
N ILE A 138 -9.67 -9.27 1.41
CA ILE A 138 -10.84 -9.46 2.30
C ILE A 138 -10.90 -8.27 3.26
N PRO A 139 -12.08 -7.65 3.45
CA PRO A 139 -12.23 -6.56 4.42
C PRO A 139 -12.13 -7.10 5.84
N GLU A 140 -11.33 -6.43 6.68
CA GLU A 140 -11.17 -6.73 8.09
C GLU A 140 -11.42 -5.50 8.95
N LEU A 141 -11.89 -5.71 10.19
CA LEU A 141 -12.03 -4.64 11.16
C LEU A 141 -10.66 -4.16 11.62
N THR A 142 -10.49 -2.85 11.64
CA THR A 142 -9.36 -2.20 12.29
C THR A 142 -9.86 -1.32 13.41
N TYR A 143 -9.03 -1.12 14.44
CA TYR A 143 -9.40 -0.38 15.64
C TYR A 143 -8.46 0.80 15.81
N SER A 144 -9.00 1.92 16.29
CA SER A 144 -8.23 3.09 16.70
C SER A 144 -8.69 3.57 18.08
N ASN A 145 -7.78 4.17 18.82
CA ASN A 145 -8.06 4.77 20.11
C ASN A 145 -7.97 6.28 19.98
N HIS A 146 -8.97 6.96 20.58
CA HIS A 146 -9.05 8.41 20.54
C HIS A 146 -9.15 8.95 21.97
N TRP A 147 -8.43 10.01 22.24
CA TRP A 147 -8.50 10.73 23.51
C TRP A 147 -8.97 12.16 23.25
N PHE A 148 -9.87 12.64 24.11
CA PHE A 148 -10.41 14.00 24.05
C PHE A 148 -10.36 14.61 25.43
N GLU A 149 -9.89 15.85 25.53
CA GLU A 149 -9.83 16.61 26.76
C GLU A 149 -11.24 17.06 27.21
N SER A 150 -12.07 17.53 26.26
CA SER A 150 -13.43 17.96 26.54
C SER A 150 -14.37 16.76 26.71
N GLN A 151 -15.08 16.73 27.85
CA GLN A 151 -16.08 15.71 28.14
C GLN A 151 -17.29 15.80 27.19
N GLU A 152 -17.74 17.00 26.85
CA GLU A 152 -18.86 17.23 25.94
C GLU A 152 -18.54 16.70 24.52
N LEU A 153 -17.31 16.98 24.04
CA LEU A 153 -16.83 16.47 22.75
C LEU A 153 -16.75 14.95 22.77
N LYS A 154 -16.25 14.36 23.86
CA LYS A 154 -16.16 12.91 24.04
C LYS A 154 -17.53 12.23 23.97
N GLU A 155 -18.55 12.79 24.61
CA GLU A 155 -19.91 12.25 24.59
C GLU A 155 -20.51 12.29 23.19
N SER A 156 -20.40 13.43 22.51
CA SER A 156 -20.89 13.60 21.14
C SER A 156 -20.20 12.64 20.15
N ILE A 157 -18.90 12.51 20.25
CA ILE A 157 -18.10 11.62 19.37
C ILE A 157 -18.38 10.15 19.68
N ASN A 158 -18.62 9.76 20.93
CA ASN A 158 -18.95 8.38 21.26
C ASN A 158 -20.24 7.91 20.58
N ILE A 159 -21.25 8.77 20.47
CA ILE A 159 -22.47 8.46 19.73
C ILE A 159 -22.15 8.22 18.25
N PHE A 160 -21.35 9.11 17.65
CA PHE A 160 -20.92 8.97 16.27
C PHE A 160 -20.15 7.65 16.05
N PHE A 161 -19.17 7.33 16.89
CA PHE A 161 -18.38 6.09 16.78
C PHE A 161 -19.23 4.83 16.92
N TYR A 162 -20.26 4.86 17.78
CA TYR A 162 -21.16 3.73 17.92
C TYR A 162 -21.94 3.46 16.62
N GLU A 163 -22.49 4.50 16.01
CA GLU A 163 -23.23 4.40 14.75
C GLU A 163 -22.32 4.06 13.57
N GLU A 164 -21.13 4.65 13.52
CA GLU A 164 -20.10 4.31 12.51
C GLU A 164 -19.70 2.84 12.63
N GLY A 165 -19.44 2.36 13.85
CA GLY A 165 -19.06 0.96 14.07
C GLY A 165 -20.10 -0.05 13.60
N LYS A 166 -21.39 0.27 13.72
CA LYS A 166 -22.46 -0.56 13.14
C LYS A 166 -22.38 -0.57 11.62
N LYS A 167 -22.32 0.61 10.99
CA LYS A 167 -22.23 0.75 9.53
C LYS A 167 -21.01 0.03 8.95
N VAL A 168 -19.87 0.12 9.64
CA VAL A 168 -18.64 -0.58 9.21
C VAL A 168 -18.82 -2.10 9.22
N LYS A 169 -19.45 -2.66 10.25
CA LYS A 169 -19.75 -4.10 10.33
C LYS A 169 -20.66 -4.55 9.19
N ASP A 170 -21.75 -3.82 8.95
CA ASP A 170 -22.69 -4.12 7.85
C ASP A 170 -22.00 -4.03 6.49
N THR A 171 -21.13 -3.03 6.30
CA THR A 171 -20.33 -2.85 5.08
C THR A 171 -19.38 -4.02 4.86
N ILE A 172 -18.70 -4.50 5.91
CA ILE A 172 -17.80 -5.65 5.81
C ILE A 172 -18.56 -6.90 5.36
N GLU A 173 -19.71 -7.18 5.96
CA GLU A 173 -20.54 -8.33 5.59
C GLU A 173 -21.05 -8.23 4.13
N TYR A 174 -21.38 -7.02 3.67
CA TYR A 174 -21.72 -6.78 2.27
C TYR A 174 -20.52 -7.02 1.34
N LEU A 175 -19.37 -6.43 1.65
CA LEU A 175 -18.17 -6.53 0.82
C LEU A 175 -17.62 -7.97 0.74
N LYS A 176 -17.72 -8.77 1.80
CA LYS A 176 -17.35 -10.19 1.77
C LYS A 176 -18.11 -10.97 0.70
N LYS A 177 -19.40 -10.62 0.47
CA LYS A 177 -20.22 -11.25 -0.56
C LYS A 177 -19.78 -10.91 -1.99
N LEU A 178 -19.04 -9.81 -2.17
CA LEU A 178 -18.52 -9.36 -3.46
C LEU A 178 -17.17 -10.00 -3.83
N SER A 179 -16.59 -10.81 -2.94
CA SER A 179 -15.33 -11.50 -3.21
C SER A 179 -15.46 -12.40 -4.45
N PRO A 180 -14.52 -12.32 -5.42
CA PRO A 180 -14.50 -13.22 -6.57
C PRO A 180 -14.08 -14.65 -6.21
N PHE A 181 -13.55 -14.85 -5.01
CA PHE A 181 -13.12 -16.13 -4.48
C PHE A 181 -14.19 -16.66 -3.52
N LYS A 182 -14.71 -17.86 -3.82
CA LYS A 182 -15.62 -18.55 -2.90
C LYS A 182 -14.76 -19.18 -1.81
N SER A 183 -15.09 -18.89 -0.55
CA SER A 183 -14.59 -19.58 0.63
C SER A 183 -15.17 -20.98 0.70
#